data_12f30535e20beb27c718ff5569680633
#
_entry.id   12f30535e20beb27c718ff5569680633
#
_cell.length_a   1.000
_cell.length_b   1.000
_cell.length_c   1.000
_cell.angle_alpha   90.00
_cell.angle_beta   90.00
_cell.angle_gamma   90.00
#
_symmetry.space_group_name_H-M   'P 1'
#
loop_
_entity.id
_entity.type
_entity.pdbx_description
1 polymer ?
#
loop_
_entity_poly.entity_id
_entity_poly.type
_entity_poly.pdbx_seq_one_letter_code
_entity_poly.pdbx_strand_id
1 'polypeptide(L)'
;MSLFNTFKISASGLAAERLRMDLIADNIANAETTRTAEGGPYRRKLAVFTPYRSFENVLRGELSLQGVKVEKIIEDRSPFKLVYDPDHPDAIPAGPQQGYVQMPNVNIVEEMVDMISATRAYEANVTALNAAKSMALKALEIGRG
;
A
#
# COMPACT_ATOMS: atom_id res chain seq x y z
N MET A 1 5.26 3.51 -28.13
CA MET A 1 4.30 3.26 -27.00
C MET A 1 2.91 3.72 -27.43
N SER A 2 1.90 2.86 -27.30
CA SER A 2 0.51 3.27 -27.58
C SER A 2 -0.01 4.13 -26.44
N LEU A 3 -0.77 5.17 -26.75
CA LEU A 3 -1.40 6.08 -25.78
C LEU A 3 -2.26 5.33 -24.75
N PHE A 4 -2.94 4.27 -25.21
CA PHE A 4 -3.70 3.35 -24.35
C PHE A 4 -2.83 2.60 -23.33
N ASN A 5 -1.55 2.35 -23.66
CA ASN A 5 -0.64 1.70 -22.73
C ASN A 5 -0.25 2.65 -21.58
N THR A 6 -0.08 3.94 -21.87
CA THR A 6 0.18 4.97 -20.85
C THR A 6 -0.99 5.08 -19.88
N PHE A 7 -2.24 5.07 -20.37
CA PHE A 7 -3.42 5.04 -19.50
C PHE A 7 -3.48 3.80 -18.61
N LYS A 8 -3.18 2.62 -19.15
CA LYS A 8 -3.14 1.37 -18.40
C LYS A 8 -2.11 1.41 -17.28
N ILE A 9 -0.91 1.90 -17.57
CA ILE A 9 0.18 2.02 -16.59
C ILE A 9 -0.22 2.96 -15.46
N SER A 10 -0.68 4.17 -15.78
CA SER A 10 -1.11 5.15 -14.76
C SER A 10 -2.30 4.64 -13.94
N ALA A 11 -3.29 4.00 -14.56
CA ALA A 11 -4.43 3.41 -13.87
C ALA A 11 -4.02 2.29 -12.90
N SER A 12 -3.05 1.45 -13.30
CA SER A 12 -2.52 0.40 -12.42
C SER A 12 -1.78 0.99 -11.21
N GLY A 13 -1.03 2.09 -11.41
CA GLY A 13 -0.38 2.84 -10.34
C GLY A 13 -1.39 3.44 -9.37
N LEU A 14 -2.46 4.07 -9.88
CA LEU A 14 -3.54 4.61 -9.06
C LEU A 14 -4.21 3.54 -8.19
N ALA A 15 -4.51 2.38 -8.75
CA ALA A 15 -5.12 1.28 -8.01
C ALA A 15 -4.19 0.73 -6.91
N ALA A 16 -2.89 0.61 -7.21
CA ALA A 16 -1.89 0.13 -6.28
C ALA A 16 -1.69 1.11 -5.10
N GLU A 17 -1.54 2.42 -5.39
CA GLU A 17 -1.37 3.43 -4.34
C GLU A 17 -2.62 3.63 -3.50
N ARG A 18 -3.82 3.48 -4.08
CA ARG A 18 -5.06 3.49 -3.32
C ARG A 18 -5.10 2.36 -2.29
N LEU A 19 -4.79 1.12 -2.70
CA LEU A 19 -4.73 0.00 -1.75
C LEU A 19 -3.65 0.22 -0.68
N ARG A 20 -2.52 0.83 -1.04
CA ARG A 20 -1.49 1.20 -0.06
C ARG A 20 -2.02 2.19 0.97
N MET A 21 -2.74 3.23 0.53
CA MET A 21 -3.36 4.20 1.45
C MET A 21 -4.39 3.55 2.36
N ASP A 22 -5.21 2.65 1.82
CA ASP A 22 -6.21 1.91 2.61
C ASP A 22 -5.53 1.06 3.71
N LEU A 23 -4.42 0.35 3.39
CA LEU A 23 -3.66 -0.43 4.38
C LEU A 23 -2.98 0.45 5.44
N ILE A 24 -2.44 1.61 5.05
CA ILE A 24 -1.86 2.57 5.99
C ILE A 24 -2.94 3.11 6.94
N ALA A 25 -4.12 3.42 6.42
CA ALA A 25 -5.26 3.86 7.23
C ALA A 25 -5.69 2.77 8.23
N ASP A 26 -5.74 1.50 7.79
CA ASP A 26 -6.01 0.35 8.67
C ASP A 26 -4.94 0.19 9.75
N ASN A 27 -3.66 0.35 9.40
CA ASN A 27 -2.55 0.30 10.37
C ASN A 27 -2.69 1.40 11.44
N ILE A 28 -2.97 2.64 11.02
CA ILE A 28 -3.17 3.77 11.94
C ILE A 28 -4.38 3.53 12.83
N ALA A 29 -5.51 3.09 12.27
CA ALA A 29 -6.73 2.83 13.02
C ALA A 29 -6.55 1.74 14.08
N ASN A 30 -5.67 0.77 13.82
CA ASN A 30 -5.39 -0.36 14.72
C ASN A 30 -4.08 -0.21 15.50
N ALA A 31 -3.48 0.97 15.55
CA ALA A 31 -2.19 1.20 16.22
C ALA A 31 -2.23 0.93 17.73
N GLU A 32 -3.41 0.93 18.34
CA GLU A 32 -3.62 0.66 19.78
C GLU A 32 -4.42 -0.63 20.03
N THR A 33 -4.74 -1.41 18.97
CA THR A 33 -5.55 -2.62 19.09
C THR A 33 -4.74 -3.77 19.68
N THR A 34 -4.94 -4.06 20.95
CA THR A 34 -4.26 -5.14 21.70
C THR A 34 -4.88 -6.51 21.47
N ARG A 35 -6.14 -6.56 20.99
CA ARG A 35 -6.87 -7.81 20.76
C ARG A 35 -7.62 -7.80 19.45
N THR A 36 -7.23 -8.69 18.54
CA THR A 36 -7.91 -8.95 17.27
C THR A 36 -8.87 -10.14 17.37
N ALA A 37 -9.72 -10.35 16.36
CA ALA A 37 -10.60 -11.52 16.29
C ALA A 37 -9.85 -12.86 16.24
N GLU A 38 -8.61 -12.85 15.73
CA GLU A 38 -7.72 -14.01 15.65
C GLU A 38 -6.93 -14.25 16.94
N GLY A 39 -7.04 -13.32 17.90
CA GLY A 39 -6.30 -13.30 19.16
C GLY A 39 -4.95 -12.58 19.04
N GLY A 40 -4.58 -11.88 20.14
CA GLY A 40 -3.35 -11.10 20.19
C GLY A 40 -3.43 -9.71 19.52
N PRO A 41 -2.34 -8.93 19.57
CA PRO A 41 -2.30 -7.58 19.05
C PRO A 41 -2.34 -7.53 17.53
N TYR A 42 -2.79 -6.42 16.98
CA TYR A 42 -2.75 -6.17 15.55
C TYR A 42 -1.32 -6.17 15.01
N ARG A 43 -1.14 -6.67 13.81
CA ARG A 43 0.13 -6.61 13.08
C ARG A 43 0.05 -5.66 11.90
N ARG A 44 1.11 -4.85 11.73
CA ARG A 44 1.26 -3.96 10.59
C ARG A 44 1.13 -4.73 9.28
N LYS A 45 0.29 -4.25 8.36
CA LYS A 45 0.09 -4.82 7.04
C LYS A 45 0.78 -3.98 5.98
N LEU A 46 1.42 -4.65 5.03
CA LEU A 46 2.18 -4.04 3.94
C LEU A 46 1.76 -4.64 2.60
N ALA A 47 1.60 -3.79 1.59
CA ALA A 47 1.38 -4.23 0.22
C ALA A 47 2.71 -4.52 -0.48
N VAL A 48 2.83 -5.67 -1.12
CA VAL A 48 3.98 -6.03 -1.97
C VAL A 48 3.60 -5.76 -3.42
N PHE A 49 4.33 -4.83 -4.04
CA PHE A 49 4.14 -4.46 -5.43
C PHE A 49 5.04 -5.28 -6.34
N THR A 50 4.49 -5.72 -7.48
CA THR A 50 5.25 -6.38 -8.54
C THR A 50 4.91 -5.75 -9.89
N PRO A 51 5.86 -5.72 -10.83
CA PRO A 51 5.57 -5.27 -12.19
C PRO A 51 4.58 -6.22 -12.86
N TYR A 52 3.58 -5.66 -13.53
CA TYR A 52 2.68 -6.44 -14.36
C TYR A 52 3.39 -6.85 -15.65
N ARG A 53 3.53 -8.15 -15.88
CA ARG A 53 4.06 -8.72 -17.12
C ARG A 53 2.96 -9.51 -17.80
N SER A 54 2.69 -9.24 -19.07
CA SER A 54 1.79 -10.10 -19.84
C SER A 54 2.52 -11.40 -20.21
N PHE A 55 1.80 -12.52 -20.24
CA PHE A 55 2.34 -13.81 -20.62
C PHE A 55 2.95 -13.77 -22.05
N GLU A 56 2.32 -13.02 -22.96
CA GLU A 56 2.78 -12.84 -24.33
C GLU A 56 4.18 -12.18 -24.41
N ASN A 57 4.42 -11.16 -23.59
CA ASN A 57 5.72 -10.48 -23.54
C ASN A 57 6.81 -11.36 -22.93
N VAL A 58 6.45 -12.19 -21.93
CA VAL A 58 7.37 -13.17 -21.36
C VAL A 58 7.79 -14.22 -22.39
N LEU A 59 6.85 -14.70 -23.19
CA LEU A 59 7.09 -15.67 -24.29
C LEU A 59 8.00 -15.08 -25.38
N ARG A 60 7.85 -13.79 -25.71
CA ARG A 60 8.67 -13.10 -26.71
C ARG A 60 10.03 -12.64 -26.18
N GLY A 61 10.31 -12.84 -24.89
CA GLY A 61 11.53 -12.33 -24.27
C GLY A 61 11.59 -10.80 -24.15
N GLU A 62 10.46 -10.10 -24.36
CA GLU A 62 10.38 -8.66 -24.28
C GLU A 62 10.21 -8.20 -22.82
N LEU A 63 11.10 -7.32 -22.35
CA LEU A 63 11.03 -6.69 -21.03
C LEU A 63 10.00 -5.53 -20.98
N SER A 64 8.90 -5.65 -21.75
CA SER A 64 7.85 -4.62 -21.75
C SER A 64 7.05 -4.68 -20.46
N LEU A 65 7.35 -3.75 -19.55
CA LEU A 65 6.59 -3.55 -18.31
C LEU A 65 5.27 -2.83 -18.63
N GLN A 66 4.15 -3.40 -18.19
CA GLN A 66 2.81 -2.87 -18.48
C GLN A 66 2.10 -2.27 -17.26
N GLY A 67 2.84 -1.83 -16.28
CA GLY A 67 2.34 -1.25 -15.04
C GLY A 67 2.72 -2.05 -13.81
N VAL A 68 1.97 -1.82 -12.72
CA VAL A 68 2.20 -2.41 -11.40
C VAL A 68 0.94 -3.13 -10.92
N LYS A 69 1.11 -4.21 -10.16
CA LYS A 69 0.03 -4.88 -9.43
C LYS A 69 0.44 -5.15 -8.00
N VAL A 70 -0.51 -5.21 -7.10
CA VAL A 70 -0.30 -5.76 -5.77
C VAL A 70 -0.30 -7.28 -5.88
N GLU A 71 0.79 -7.91 -5.50
CA GLU A 71 0.92 -9.37 -5.52
C GLU A 71 0.27 -9.99 -4.31
N LYS A 72 0.57 -9.44 -3.14
CA LYS A 72 0.07 -9.89 -1.85
C LYS A 72 0.14 -8.80 -0.81
N ILE A 73 -0.66 -8.98 0.23
CA ILE A 73 -0.55 -8.22 1.48
C ILE A 73 0.18 -9.13 2.47
N ILE A 74 1.20 -8.61 3.12
CA ILE A 74 1.98 -9.32 4.13
C ILE A 74 1.87 -8.63 5.47
N GLU A 75 1.98 -9.41 6.54
CA GLU A 75 2.11 -8.88 7.90
C GLU A 75 3.59 -8.71 8.25
N ASP A 76 3.91 -7.58 8.85
CA ASP A 76 5.24 -7.33 9.39
C ASP A 76 5.47 -8.21 10.61
N ARG A 77 6.54 -9.02 10.57
CA ARG A 77 6.92 -9.92 11.64
C ARG A 77 7.81 -9.29 12.70
N SER A 78 8.02 -7.99 12.65
CA SER A 78 8.75 -7.26 13.69
C SER A 78 8.14 -7.50 15.07
N PRO A 79 8.96 -7.48 16.14
CA PRO A 79 8.47 -7.70 17.49
C PRO A 79 7.45 -6.66 17.88
N PHE A 80 6.49 -7.07 18.71
CA PHE A 80 5.50 -6.17 19.31
C PHE A 80 6.15 -5.23 20.31
N LYS A 81 5.59 -4.05 20.47
CA LYS A 81 5.99 -3.11 21.49
C LYS A 81 5.43 -3.58 22.83
N LEU A 82 6.29 -3.68 23.85
CA LEU A 82 5.88 -4.03 25.21
C LEU A 82 5.71 -2.73 26.03
N VAL A 83 4.54 -2.58 26.62
CA VAL A 83 4.22 -1.45 27.52
C VAL A 83 3.83 -2.03 28.87
N TYR A 84 4.44 -1.52 29.95
CA TYR A 84 4.10 -1.95 31.29
C TYR A 84 2.80 -1.28 31.74
N ASP A 85 1.76 -2.06 31.84
CA ASP A 85 0.43 -1.66 32.33
C ASP A 85 -0.26 -2.88 32.96
N PRO A 86 -0.06 -3.11 34.28
CA PRO A 86 -0.61 -4.27 34.98
C PRO A 86 -2.13 -4.24 35.11
N ASP A 87 -2.75 -3.08 34.99
CA ASP A 87 -4.19 -2.90 35.17
C ASP A 87 -4.97 -3.13 33.86
N HIS A 88 -4.24 -3.28 32.76
CA HIS A 88 -4.84 -3.53 31.45
C HIS A 88 -5.43 -4.95 31.36
N PRO A 89 -6.64 -5.14 30.78
CA PRO A 89 -7.27 -6.46 30.67
C PRO A 89 -6.47 -7.49 29.84
N ASP A 90 -5.63 -7.03 28.90
CA ASP A 90 -4.77 -7.87 28.07
C ASP A 90 -3.31 -7.95 28.60
N ALA A 91 -3.07 -7.56 29.86
CA ALA A 91 -1.76 -7.72 30.48
C ALA A 91 -1.39 -9.19 30.65
N ILE A 92 -0.13 -9.53 30.39
CA ILE A 92 0.38 -10.90 30.53
C ILE A 92 0.31 -11.31 32.01
N PRO A 93 -0.44 -12.39 32.36
CA PRO A 93 -0.74 -12.72 33.75
C PRO A 93 0.41 -13.37 34.51
N ALA A 94 1.39 -13.99 33.81
CA ALA A 94 2.50 -14.70 34.44
C ALA A 94 3.72 -14.79 33.51
N GLY A 95 4.90 -14.93 34.11
CA GLY A 95 6.17 -15.11 33.40
C GLY A 95 7.08 -13.91 33.45
N PRO A 96 8.21 -13.91 32.70
CA PRO A 96 9.22 -12.84 32.75
C PRO A 96 8.72 -11.49 32.24
N GLN A 97 7.56 -11.47 31.57
CA GLN A 97 6.90 -10.25 31.04
C GLN A 97 5.56 -9.99 31.76
N GLN A 98 5.40 -10.45 33.00
CA GLN A 98 4.18 -10.22 33.78
C GLN A 98 3.90 -8.71 33.93
N GLY A 99 2.64 -8.31 33.73
CA GLY A 99 2.21 -6.91 33.78
C GLY A 99 2.53 -6.08 32.54
N TYR A 100 3.10 -6.68 31.50
CA TYR A 100 3.29 -6.02 30.22
C TYR A 100 2.13 -6.32 29.29
N VAL A 101 1.76 -5.34 28.47
CA VAL A 101 0.80 -5.45 27.38
C VAL A 101 1.58 -5.45 26.05
N GLN A 102 1.24 -6.38 25.17
CA GLN A 102 1.76 -6.37 23.81
C GLN A 102 0.94 -5.41 22.95
N MET A 103 1.57 -4.34 22.51
CA MET A 103 1.00 -3.36 21.60
C MET A 103 1.38 -3.68 20.15
N PRO A 104 0.57 -3.25 19.16
CA PRO A 104 0.90 -3.41 17.75
C PRO A 104 2.30 -2.88 17.38
N ASN A 105 2.91 -3.49 16.38
CA ASN A 105 4.18 -3.04 15.80
C ASN A 105 3.98 -1.91 14.77
N VAL A 106 3.04 -1.02 15.04
CA VAL A 106 2.70 0.14 14.20
C VAL A 106 3.30 1.41 14.80
N ASN A 107 4.03 2.16 13.98
CA ASN A 107 4.50 3.49 14.34
C ASN A 107 3.67 4.53 13.58
N ILE A 108 2.79 5.23 14.28
CA ILE A 108 1.86 6.20 13.68
C ILE A 108 2.60 7.26 12.86
N VAL A 109 3.77 7.73 13.32
CA VAL A 109 4.53 8.78 12.63
C VAL A 109 5.07 8.25 11.30
N GLU A 110 5.59 7.02 11.26
CA GLU A 110 6.05 6.37 10.02
C GLU A 110 4.88 6.14 9.06
N GLU A 111 3.75 5.65 9.55
CA GLU A 111 2.54 5.47 8.74
C GLU A 111 2.03 6.79 8.16
N MET A 112 2.09 7.89 8.92
CA MET A 112 1.71 9.23 8.41
C MET A 112 2.65 9.69 7.29
N VAL A 113 3.95 9.47 7.40
CA VAL A 113 4.93 9.79 6.35
C VAL A 113 4.67 8.92 5.11
N ASP A 114 4.39 7.63 5.31
CA ASP A 114 4.03 6.72 4.23
C ASP A 114 2.73 7.12 3.55
N MET A 115 1.73 7.60 4.30
CA MET A 115 0.47 8.12 3.77
C MET A 115 0.70 9.36 2.87
N ILE A 116 1.53 10.30 3.32
CA ILE A 116 1.89 11.49 2.53
C ILE A 116 2.59 11.06 1.23
N SER A 117 3.52 10.12 1.31
CA SER A 117 4.24 9.59 0.16
C SER A 117 3.30 8.93 -0.85
N ALA A 118 2.39 8.07 -0.38
CA ALA A 118 1.39 7.39 -1.21
C ALA A 118 0.41 8.39 -1.86
N THR A 119 -0.03 9.41 -1.12
CA THR A 119 -0.90 10.47 -1.64
C THR A 119 -0.22 11.24 -2.76
N ARG A 120 1.04 11.62 -2.58
CA ARG A 120 1.82 12.33 -3.61
C ARG A 120 2.04 11.46 -4.86
N ALA A 121 2.30 10.17 -4.68
CA ALA A 121 2.44 9.23 -5.80
C ALA A 121 1.11 9.07 -6.55
N TYR A 122 -0.01 9.02 -5.83
CA TYR A 122 -1.35 9.00 -6.41
C TYR A 122 -1.63 10.27 -7.23
N GLU A 123 -1.40 11.46 -6.68
CA GLU A 123 -1.56 12.75 -7.37
C GLU A 123 -0.68 12.87 -8.62
N ALA A 124 0.56 12.39 -8.57
CA ALA A 124 1.44 12.35 -9.72
C ALA A 124 0.88 11.47 -10.86
N ASN A 125 0.32 10.29 -10.52
CA ASN A 125 -0.31 9.42 -11.50
C ASN A 125 -1.60 10.04 -12.09
N VAL A 126 -2.40 10.75 -11.29
CA VAL A 126 -3.57 11.51 -11.78
C VAL A 126 -3.13 12.60 -12.77
N THR A 127 -2.08 13.33 -12.42
CA THR A 127 -1.53 14.39 -13.28
C THR A 127 -1.01 13.83 -14.61
N ALA A 128 -0.27 12.70 -14.55
CA ALA A 128 0.22 12.02 -15.74
C ALA A 128 -0.94 11.53 -16.64
N LEU A 129 -2.00 10.99 -16.05
CA LEU A 129 -3.19 10.53 -16.76
C LEU A 129 -3.92 11.69 -17.44
N ASN A 130 -4.07 12.83 -16.75
CA ASN A 130 -4.68 14.03 -17.31
C ASN A 130 -3.84 14.63 -18.44
N ALA A 131 -2.52 14.65 -18.31
CA ALA A 131 -1.61 15.08 -19.36
C ALA A 131 -1.72 14.19 -20.61
N ALA A 132 -1.74 12.87 -20.43
CA ALA A 132 -1.94 11.92 -21.52
C ALA A 132 -3.31 12.11 -22.22
N LYS A 133 -4.37 12.35 -21.44
CA LYS A 133 -5.71 12.67 -21.98
C LYS A 133 -5.68 13.95 -22.82
N SER A 134 -5.03 15.02 -22.31
CA SER A 134 -4.92 16.29 -23.03
C SER A 134 -4.15 16.15 -24.35
N MET A 135 -3.05 15.37 -24.33
CA MET A 135 -2.30 15.06 -25.55
C MET A 135 -3.16 14.27 -26.56
N ALA A 136 -3.97 13.30 -26.10
CA ALA A 136 -4.89 12.56 -26.95
C ALA A 136 -5.92 13.45 -27.63
N LEU A 137 -6.54 14.36 -26.85
CA LEU A 137 -7.53 15.32 -27.38
C LEU A 137 -6.90 16.24 -28.43
N LYS A 138 -5.70 16.76 -28.16
CA LYS A 138 -4.98 17.60 -29.13
C LYS A 138 -4.61 16.84 -30.43
N ALA A 139 -4.20 15.59 -30.31
CA ALA A 139 -3.92 14.75 -31.49
C ALA A 139 -5.19 14.52 -32.34
N LEU A 140 -6.36 14.35 -31.71
CA LEU A 140 -7.64 14.22 -32.40
C LEU A 140 -8.08 15.54 -33.07
N GLU A 141 -7.84 16.69 -32.44
CA GLU A 141 -8.11 18.01 -33.02
C GLU A 141 -7.28 18.23 -34.30
N ILE A 142 -5.99 17.88 -34.29
CA ILE A 142 -5.12 17.96 -35.46
C ILE A 142 -5.58 17.04 -36.59
N GLY A 143 -6.13 15.87 -36.27
CA GLY A 143 -6.62 14.91 -37.27
C GLY A 143 -7.99 15.28 -37.87
N ARG A 144 -8.67 16.32 -37.36
CA ARG A 144 -9.96 16.81 -37.88
C ARG A 144 -9.86 18.08 -38.75
N GLY A 145 -8.66 18.61 -38.89
CA GLY A 145 -8.35 19.80 -39.70
C GLY A 145 -8.19 19.56 -41.21
#